data_94a0eb326d428789799e2a21def82c3c
#
_entry.id   94a0eb326d428789799e2a21def82c3c
#
_cell.length_a   1.000
_cell.length_b   1.000
_cell.length_c   1.000
_cell.angle_alpha   90.00
_cell.angle_beta   90.00
_cell.angle_gamma   90.00
#
_symmetry.space_group_name_H-M   'P 1'
#
loop_
_entity.id
_entity.type
_entity.pdbx_description
1 polymer ?
#
loop_
_entity_poly.entity_id
_entity_poly.type
_entity_poly.pdbx_seq_one_letter_code
_entity_poly.pdbx_strand_id
1 'polypeptide(L)' 'MSNYKSYDELPLFLNAKMVAKVLGVSPSSCYELMHESDFPALRIGNRIVIPKEAFIRWVEEHTGGAT' A
#
# COMPACT_ATOMS: atom_id res chain seq x y z
N MET A 1 2.94 14.37 5.22
CA MET A 1 1.48 14.28 5.07
C MET A 1 1.12 13.67 3.73
N SER A 2 0.10 12.84 3.71
CA SER A 2 -0.31 12.17 2.49
C SER A 2 -0.95 13.15 1.51
N ASN A 3 -0.76 12.89 0.20
CA ASN A 3 -1.40 13.66 -0.85
C ASN A 3 -2.84 13.23 -1.10
N TYR A 4 -3.26 12.14 -0.46
CA TYR A 4 -4.59 11.58 -0.67
C TYR A 4 -5.42 11.77 0.58
N LYS A 5 -6.64 12.24 0.41
CA LYS A 5 -7.54 12.49 1.53
C LYS A 5 -8.38 11.28 1.88
N SER A 6 -8.61 10.43 0.91
CA SER A 6 -9.38 9.22 1.13
C SER A 6 -8.95 8.16 0.12
N TYR A 7 -9.35 6.93 0.39
CA TYR A 7 -9.04 5.83 -0.52
C TYR A 7 -9.73 5.99 -1.87
N ASP A 8 -10.82 6.75 -1.91
CA ASP A 8 -11.55 6.94 -3.16
C ASP A 8 -10.73 7.66 -4.21
N GLU A 9 -9.73 8.40 -3.79
CA GLU A 9 -8.87 9.13 -4.72
C GLU A 9 -7.81 8.26 -5.35
N LEU A 10 -7.68 7.03 -4.89
CA LEU A 10 -6.67 6.12 -5.40
C LEU A 10 -7.18 5.34 -6.60
N PRO A 11 -6.30 5.02 -7.56
CA PRO A 11 -6.69 4.16 -8.67
C PRO A 11 -6.88 2.72 -8.20
N LEU A 12 -7.42 1.89 -9.08
CA LEU A 12 -7.68 0.48 -8.75
C LEU A 12 -6.40 -0.28 -8.38
N PHE A 13 -5.29 0.09 -9.01
CA PHE A 13 -4.00 -0.54 -8.71
C PHE A 13 -3.00 0.54 -8.36
N LEU A 14 -2.22 0.26 -7.33
CA LEU A 14 -1.25 1.21 -6.80
C LEU A 14 0.16 0.71 -7.11
N ASN A 15 1.11 1.63 -7.09
CA ASN A 15 2.52 1.27 -7.17
C ASN A 15 3.20 1.61 -5.84
N ALA A 16 4.47 1.22 -5.72
CA ALA A 16 5.20 1.42 -4.47
C ALA A 16 5.24 2.88 -4.05
N LYS A 17 5.42 3.76 -5.03
CA LYS A 17 5.52 5.19 -4.75
C LYS A 17 4.22 5.72 -4.18
N MET A 18 3.10 5.28 -4.73
CA MET A 18 1.79 5.72 -4.25
C MET A 18 1.52 5.20 -2.84
N VAL A 19 1.87 3.95 -2.59
CA VAL A 19 1.68 3.37 -1.26
C VAL A 19 2.52 4.11 -0.24
N ALA A 20 3.76 4.45 -0.59
CA ALA A 20 4.62 5.20 0.31
C ALA A 20 4.01 6.54 0.66
N LYS A 21 3.41 7.22 -0.31
CA LYS A 21 2.76 8.50 -0.05
C LYS A 21 1.55 8.36 0.84
N VAL A 22 0.75 7.33 0.60
CA VAL A 22 -0.44 7.10 1.40
C VAL A 22 -0.06 6.81 2.85
N LEU A 23 0.97 5.98 3.04
CA LEU A 23 1.39 5.62 4.39
C LEU A 23 2.25 6.68 5.04
N GLY A 24 2.78 7.61 4.27
CA GLY A 24 3.64 8.65 4.81
C GLY A 24 5.01 8.14 5.21
N VAL A 25 5.53 7.15 4.49
CA VAL A 25 6.84 6.57 4.78
C VAL A 25 7.77 6.80 3.59
N SER A 26 9.06 6.60 3.83
CA SER A 26 10.03 6.74 2.76
C SER A 26 9.88 5.60 1.75
N PRO A 27 10.30 5.81 0.49
CA PRO A 27 10.23 4.74 -0.50
C PRO A 27 11.01 3.50 -0.08
N SER A 28 12.13 3.68 0.62
CA SER A 28 12.90 2.53 1.09
C SER A 28 12.12 1.69 2.07
N SER A 29 11.47 2.34 3.03
CA SER A 29 10.66 1.62 4.01
C SER A 29 9.50 0.92 3.35
N CYS A 30 8.87 1.57 2.38
CA CYS A 30 7.77 0.98 1.66
C CYS A 30 8.23 -0.26 0.87
N TYR A 31 9.41 -0.17 0.29
CA TYR A 31 9.96 -1.27 -0.48
C TYR A 31 10.17 -2.51 0.40
N GLU A 32 10.68 -2.28 1.61
CA GLU A 32 10.85 -3.37 2.56
C GLU A 32 9.51 -3.99 2.94
N LEU A 33 8.51 -3.14 3.12
CA LEU A 33 7.16 -3.61 3.45
C LEU A 33 6.62 -4.51 2.36
N MET A 34 6.91 -4.20 1.11
CA MET A 34 6.40 -4.98 -0.02
C MET A 34 7.01 -6.37 -0.11
N HIS A 35 8.10 -6.62 0.59
CA HIS A 35 8.69 -7.94 0.64
C HIS A 35 8.11 -8.80 1.77
N GLU A 36 7.25 -8.22 2.59
CA GLU A 36 6.56 -8.98 3.62
C GLU A 36 5.58 -9.95 2.98
N SER A 37 5.51 -11.15 3.51
CA SER A 37 4.68 -12.17 2.90
C SER A 37 3.19 -11.88 3.01
N ASP A 38 2.79 -11.10 4.01
CA ASP A 38 1.37 -10.78 4.19
C ASP A 38 0.95 -9.49 3.51
N PHE A 39 1.87 -8.79 2.87
CA PHE A 39 1.51 -7.57 2.17
C PHE A 39 0.96 -7.92 0.78
N PRO A 40 -0.18 -7.34 0.38
CA PRO A 40 -0.86 -7.73 -0.85
C PRO A 40 -0.24 -7.11 -2.10
N ALA A 41 0.97 -7.49 -2.43
CA ALA A 41 1.66 -7.00 -3.61
C ALA A 41 1.69 -8.10 -4.67
N LEU A 42 1.43 -7.70 -5.91
CA LEU A 42 1.52 -8.59 -7.06
C LEU A 42 2.75 -8.26 -7.86
N ARG A 43 3.51 -9.28 -8.23
CA ARG A 43 4.67 -9.10 -9.09
C ARG A 43 4.32 -9.48 -10.51
N ILE A 44 4.45 -8.52 -11.40
CA ILE A 44 4.19 -8.76 -12.82
C ILE A 44 5.42 -8.30 -13.58
N GLY A 45 6.24 -9.27 -13.99
CA GLY A 45 7.51 -8.96 -14.63
C GLY A 45 8.40 -8.18 -13.66
N ASN A 46 8.81 -7.00 -14.06
CA ASN A 46 9.64 -6.13 -13.22
C ASN A 46 8.83 -5.14 -12.41
N ARG A 47 7.51 -5.26 -12.44
CA ARG A 47 6.65 -4.28 -11.80
C ARG A 47 5.98 -4.90 -10.58
N ILE A 48 5.74 -4.05 -9.59
CA ILE A 48 4.99 -4.44 -8.40
C ILE A 48 3.75 -3.56 -8.37
N VAL A 49 2.58 -4.20 -8.35
CA VAL A 49 1.32 -3.49 -8.26
C VAL A 49 0.55 -3.99 -7.05
N ILE A 50 -0.19 -3.10 -6.44
CA ILE A 50 -0.95 -3.42 -5.23
C ILE A 50 -2.42 -3.12 -5.50
N PRO A 51 -3.30 -4.12 -5.48
CA PRO A 51 -4.73 -3.86 -5.65
C PRO A 51 -5.23 -2.96 -4.53
N LYS A 52 -5.96 -1.92 -4.90
CA LYS A 52 -6.41 -0.95 -3.92
C LYS A 52 -7.23 -1.59 -2.80
N GLU A 53 -8.16 -2.45 -3.15
CA GLU A 53 -9.00 -3.07 -2.14
C GLU A 53 -8.21 -3.94 -1.19
N ALA A 54 -7.24 -4.67 -1.71
CA ALA A 54 -6.40 -5.51 -0.88
C ALA A 54 -5.53 -4.66 0.04
N PHE A 55 -5.05 -3.52 -0.46
CA PHE A 55 -4.26 -2.61 0.35
C PHE A 55 -5.09 -2.04 1.50
N ILE A 56 -6.33 -1.63 1.20
CA ILE A 56 -7.21 -1.08 2.23
C ILE A 56 -7.47 -2.13 3.31
N ARG A 57 -7.74 -3.35 2.90
CA ARG A 57 -7.98 -4.44 3.85
C ARG A 57 -6.75 -4.68 4.71
N TRP A 58 -5.57 -4.65 4.09
CA TRP A 58 -4.33 -4.85 4.84
C TRP A 58 -4.16 -3.78 5.91
N VAL A 59 -4.42 -2.52 5.55
CA VAL A 59 -4.31 -1.43 6.51
C VAL A 59 -5.30 -1.63 7.65
N GLU A 60 -6.52 -2.01 7.35
CA GLU A 60 -7.54 -2.20 8.37
C GLU A 60 -7.18 -3.35 9.31
N GLU A 61 -6.62 -4.41 8.76
CA GLU A 61 -6.24 -5.56 9.58
C GLU A 61 -5.09 -5.24 10.52
N HIS A 62 -4.24 -4.30 10.12
CA HIS A 62 -3.06 -3.97 10.92
C HIS A 62 -3.27 -2.76 11.83
N THR A 63 -4.38 -2.07 11.69
CA THR A 63 -4.64 -0.90 12.52
C THR A 63 -5.97 -1.00 13.24
N GLY A 64 -7.02 -1.36 12.52
CA GLY A 64 -8.35 -1.40 13.10
C GLY A 64 -8.47 -2.39 14.24
N GLY A 65 -7.77 -3.50 14.13
CA GLY A 65 -7.83 -4.50 15.16
C GLY A 65 -7.26 -4.02 16.49
N ALA A 66 -6.47 -2.98 16.44
CA ALA A 66 -5.86 -2.44 17.63
C ALA A 66 -6.84 -1.68 18.51
N THR A 67 -7.97 -1.36 17.97
CA THR A 67 -8.98 -0.61 18.74
C THR A 67 -9.91 -1.48 19.52
#